data_575bbc87a2f4fab408c576e83673420e
#
_entry.id   575bbc87a2f4fab408c576e83673420e
#
_cell.length_a   1.000
_cell.length_b   1.000
_cell.length_c   1.000
_cell.angle_alpha   90.00
_cell.angle_beta   90.00
_cell.angle_gamma   90.00
#
_symmetry.space_group_name_H-M   'P 1'
#
loop_
_entity.id
_entity.type
_entity.pdbx_description
1 polymer ?
#
loop_
_entity_poly.entity_id
_entity_poly.type
_entity_poly.pdbx_seq_one_letter_code
_entity_poly.pdbx_strand_id
1 'polypeptide(L)'
;MLKSLNFTAKKKNLDVNSHQIKLIKTLEEYFKLNYKSFISKILSKKNYKKGFYLYGDVGVGKTMILDFFFNLVEGKKLKLHFNEFMLSFHDFVHQSKDKNNENKINKFVKKLKSKAKLIYFDEFQVTNIVDAMILGKLFEEIFKEDLKIIVTSNIKIENLYKDGLQRDQFKPFIKIMQKQSFEYQLNIDDDYRKSKGNKTQRYYSPLNQENNFKINKLFRVMTKDKALKEKILNIKGRKFILKNFYDGIVRL
;
A
#
# COMPACT_ATOMS: atom_id res chain seq x y z
N MET A 1 13.78 -17.54 -8.69
CA MET A 1 13.32 -16.32 -8.03
C MET A 1 14.41 -15.64 -7.22
N LEU A 2 15.09 -16.29 -6.25
CA LEU A 2 16.23 -15.72 -5.53
C LEU A 2 17.36 -15.22 -6.45
N LYS A 3 17.68 -15.93 -7.56
CA LYS A 3 18.68 -15.51 -8.54
C LYS A 3 18.30 -14.20 -9.25
N SER A 4 17.03 -14.02 -9.59
CA SER A 4 16.54 -12.80 -10.25
C SER A 4 16.43 -11.62 -9.28
N LEU A 5 16.11 -11.86 -7.99
CA LEU A 5 16.13 -10.82 -6.97
C LEU A 5 17.56 -10.36 -6.67
N ASN A 6 18.52 -11.29 -6.51
CA ASN A 6 19.92 -10.95 -6.32
C ASN A 6 20.48 -10.16 -7.52
N PHE A 7 20.04 -10.48 -8.75
CA PHE A 7 20.40 -9.72 -9.94
C PHE A 7 19.79 -8.30 -9.91
N THR A 8 18.54 -8.17 -9.50
CA THR A 8 17.87 -6.85 -9.39
C THR A 8 18.44 -6.02 -8.25
N ALA A 9 18.75 -6.63 -7.10
CA ALA A 9 19.39 -5.98 -5.97
C ALA A 9 20.80 -5.48 -6.34
N LYS A 10 21.61 -6.30 -6.99
CA LYS A 10 22.93 -5.90 -7.51
C LYS A 10 22.84 -4.74 -8.50
N LYS A 11 21.87 -4.78 -9.44
CA LYS A 11 21.65 -3.70 -10.41
C LYS A 11 21.24 -2.37 -9.75
N LYS A 12 20.62 -2.42 -8.56
CA LYS A 12 20.22 -1.24 -7.77
C LYS A 12 21.19 -0.92 -6.63
N ASN A 13 22.35 -1.58 -6.54
CA ASN A 13 23.30 -1.45 -5.41
C ASN A 13 22.61 -1.61 -4.04
N LEU A 14 21.77 -2.62 -3.88
CA LEU A 14 21.05 -2.93 -2.64
C LEU A 14 21.64 -4.20 -2.03
N ASP A 15 22.04 -4.14 -0.77
CA ASP A 15 22.43 -5.32 -0.02
C ASP A 15 21.17 -6.06 0.45
N VAL A 16 21.07 -7.35 0.12
CA VAL A 16 19.94 -8.19 0.52
C VAL A 16 20.25 -8.82 1.87
N ASN A 17 19.47 -8.44 2.87
CA ASN A 17 19.59 -8.94 4.23
C ASN A 17 19.01 -10.36 4.37
N SER A 18 19.46 -11.12 5.37
CA SER A 18 18.96 -12.47 5.70
C SER A 18 17.45 -12.52 5.94
N HIS A 19 16.87 -11.49 6.57
CA HIS A 19 15.43 -11.36 6.81
C HIS A 19 14.64 -11.17 5.52
N GLN A 20 15.18 -10.43 4.56
CA GLN A 20 14.59 -10.28 3.23
C GLN A 20 14.63 -11.59 2.45
N ILE A 21 15.71 -12.36 2.54
CA ILE A 21 15.82 -13.69 1.92
C ILE A 21 14.77 -14.65 2.50
N LYS A 22 14.60 -14.64 3.83
CA LYS A 22 13.58 -15.46 4.51
C LYS A 22 12.17 -15.08 4.06
N LEU A 23 11.87 -13.77 3.98
CA LEU A 23 10.60 -13.27 3.47
C LEU A 23 10.34 -13.75 2.04
N ILE A 24 11.34 -13.70 1.17
CA ILE A 24 11.23 -14.14 -0.23
C ILE A 24 10.85 -15.62 -0.31
N LYS A 25 11.50 -16.48 0.47
CA LYS A 25 11.16 -17.91 0.55
C LYS A 25 9.71 -18.10 1.00
N THR A 26 9.28 -17.38 2.03
CA THR A 26 7.90 -17.43 2.54
C THR A 26 6.88 -16.97 1.50
N LEU A 27 7.19 -15.92 0.75
CA LEU A 27 6.36 -15.46 -0.36
C LEU A 27 6.29 -16.48 -1.50
N GLU A 28 7.41 -17.12 -1.86
CA GLU A 28 7.41 -18.20 -2.85
C GLU A 28 6.49 -19.35 -2.45
N GLU A 29 6.52 -19.77 -1.18
CA GLU A 29 5.63 -20.81 -0.66
C GLU A 29 4.16 -20.37 -0.71
N TYR A 30 3.88 -19.14 -0.25
CA TYR A 30 2.54 -18.56 -0.30
C TYR A 30 2.01 -18.55 -1.73
N PHE A 31 2.79 -18.09 -2.71
CA PHE A 31 2.37 -18.02 -4.10
C PHE A 31 2.22 -19.42 -4.72
N LYS A 32 3.15 -20.34 -4.47
CA LYS A 32 3.01 -21.74 -4.92
C LYS A 32 1.71 -22.38 -4.42
N LEU A 33 1.34 -22.17 -3.17
CA LEU A 33 0.10 -22.66 -2.60
C LEU A 33 -1.13 -22.01 -3.24
N ASN A 34 -1.08 -20.69 -3.48
CA ASN A 34 -2.21 -19.90 -3.96
C ASN A 34 -2.49 -20.06 -5.45
N TYR A 35 -1.48 -20.41 -6.25
CA TYR A 35 -1.61 -20.56 -7.72
C TYR A 35 -1.55 -21.99 -8.21
N LYS A 36 -1.56 -22.99 -7.31
CA LYS A 36 -1.72 -24.40 -7.68
C LYS A 36 -3.12 -24.67 -8.23
N SER A 37 -3.21 -25.70 -9.08
CA SER A 37 -4.48 -26.19 -9.62
C SER A 37 -5.48 -26.55 -8.52
N PHE A 38 -6.77 -26.43 -8.80
CA PHE A 38 -7.88 -26.73 -7.88
C PHE A 38 -7.76 -28.13 -7.25
N ILE A 39 -7.35 -29.13 -8.03
CA ILE A 39 -7.17 -30.51 -7.58
C ILE A 39 -6.06 -30.63 -6.52
N SER A 40 -4.95 -29.92 -6.69
CA SER A 40 -3.85 -29.93 -5.72
C SER A 40 -4.16 -29.14 -4.44
N LYS A 41 -5.16 -28.24 -4.48
CA LYS A 41 -5.67 -27.53 -3.31
C LYS A 41 -6.52 -28.44 -2.41
N ILE A 42 -7.36 -29.28 -3.00
CA ILE A 42 -8.21 -30.25 -2.28
C ILE A 42 -7.35 -31.31 -1.58
N LEU A 43 -6.28 -31.75 -2.21
CA LEU A 43 -5.36 -32.76 -1.66
C LEU A 43 -4.41 -32.19 -0.60
N SER A 44 -4.21 -30.87 -0.52
CA SER A 44 -3.37 -30.27 0.50
C SER A 44 -4.18 -29.99 1.77
N LYS A 45 -3.93 -30.74 2.85
CA LYS A 45 -4.50 -30.51 4.21
C LYS A 45 -4.07 -29.17 4.86
N LYS A 46 -3.38 -28.26 4.16
CA LYS A 46 -2.92 -26.98 4.71
C LYS A 46 -4.03 -25.95 4.65
N ASN A 47 -4.29 -25.27 5.79
CA ASN A 47 -5.16 -24.11 5.89
C ASN A 47 -4.70 -23.03 4.91
N TYR A 48 -5.52 -22.80 3.89
CA TYR A 48 -5.22 -21.98 2.74
C TYR A 48 -5.62 -20.52 3.02
N LYS A 49 -4.64 -19.67 3.26
CA LYS A 49 -4.88 -18.24 3.49
C LYS A 49 -4.82 -17.46 2.17
N LYS A 50 -5.83 -16.65 1.89
CA LYS A 50 -5.96 -15.87 0.65
C LYS A 50 -5.22 -14.54 0.69
N GLY A 51 -4.83 -14.07 1.88
CA GLY A 51 -4.11 -12.83 2.11
C GLY A 51 -2.66 -13.06 2.53
N PHE A 52 -1.78 -12.13 2.16
CA PHE A 52 -0.42 -11.97 2.69
C PHE A 52 -0.25 -10.55 3.21
N TYR A 53 -0.03 -10.40 4.51
CA TYR A 53 0.11 -9.11 5.18
C TYR A 53 1.53 -8.92 5.66
N LEU A 54 2.28 -8.03 5.01
CA LEU A 54 3.66 -7.69 5.33
C LEU A 54 3.69 -6.38 6.12
N TYR A 55 4.17 -6.44 7.37
CA TYR A 55 4.34 -5.23 8.17
C TYR A 55 5.77 -5.09 8.71
N GLY A 56 6.10 -3.89 9.19
CA GLY A 56 7.41 -3.53 9.74
C GLY A 56 7.67 -2.04 9.61
N ASP A 57 8.82 -1.58 10.08
CA ASP A 57 9.17 -0.17 10.11
C ASP A 57 9.30 0.47 8.72
N VAL A 58 9.28 1.80 8.69
CA VAL A 58 9.51 2.57 7.48
C VAL A 58 10.97 2.36 7.00
N GLY A 59 11.16 2.14 5.70
CA GLY A 59 12.51 2.03 5.13
C GLY A 59 13.06 0.61 5.01
N VAL A 60 12.44 -0.40 5.64
CA VAL A 60 12.92 -1.80 5.62
C VAL A 60 12.75 -2.52 4.27
N GLY A 61 12.17 -1.86 3.25
CA GLY A 61 12.08 -2.43 1.90
C GLY A 61 10.82 -3.26 1.62
N LYS A 62 9.76 -3.14 2.43
CA LYS A 62 8.48 -3.88 2.24
C LYS A 62 7.93 -3.73 0.82
N THR A 63 7.68 -2.49 0.40
CA THR A 63 7.13 -2.16 -0.91
C THR A 63 8.04 -2.68 -2.04
N MET A 64 9.37 -2.52 -1.91
CA MET A 64 10.32 -3.00 -2.91
C MET A 64 10.21 -4.52 -3.13
N ILE A 65 10.13 -5.29 -2.04
CA ILE A 65 10.05 -6.75 -2.13
C ILE A 65 8.71 -7.18 -2.70
N LEU A 66 7.60 -6.62 -2.21
CA LEU A 66 6.27 -6.98 -2.72
C LEU A 66 6.05 -6.52 -4.16
N ASP A 67 6.59 -5.38 -4.58
CA ASP A 67 6.57 -4.94 -5.98
C ASP A 67 7.29 -5.93 -6.88
N PHE A 68 8.46 -6.40 -6.45
CA PHE A 68 9.20 -7.42 -7.19
C PHE A 68 8.34 -8.69 -7.37
N PHE A 69 7.72 -9.18 -6.29
CA PHE A 69 6.83 -10.33 -6.35
C PHE A 69 5.59 -10.09 -7.19
N PHE A 70 4.94 -8.96 -6.98
CA PHE A 70 3.75 -8.60 -7.72
C PHE A 70 4.00 -8.58 -9.23
N ASN A 71 5.17 -8.07 -9.65
CA ASN A 71 5.53 -8.03 -11.06
C ASN A 71 5.75 -9.41 -11.68
N LEU A 72 6.20 -10.39 -10.89
CA LEU A 72 6.41 -11.77 -11.34
C LEU A 72 5.12 -12.60 -11.44
N VAL A 73 4.04 -12.16 -10.79
CA VAL A 73 2.76 -12.87 -10.86
C VAL A 73 2.11 -12.57 -12.21
N GLU A 74 1.77 -13.63 -12.94
CA GLU A 74 1.05 -13.55 -14.20
C GLU A 74 -0.46 -13.42 -14.00
N GLY A 75 -1.14 -12.85 -15.01
CA GLY A 75 -2.58 -12.73 -15.03
C GLY A 75 -3.11 -11.37 -14.53
N LYS A 76 -4.44 -11.30 -14.36
CA LYS A 76 -5.11 -10.05 -13.95
C LYS A 76 -4.75 -9.69 -12.51
N LYS A 77 -4.07 -8.59 -12.33
CA LYS A 77 -3.62 -8.08 -11.03
C LYS A 77 -3.77 -6.56 -10.96
N LEU A 78 -3.99 -6.03 -9.76
CA LEU A 78 -4.23 -4.61 -9.52
C LEU A 78 -3.41 -4.16 -8.30
N LYS A 79 -2.62 -3.10 -8.46
CA LYS A 79 -1.92 -2.43 -7.35
C LYS A 79 -2.53 -1.06 -7.14
N LEU A 80 -2.84 -0.72 -5.89
CA LEU A 80 -3.33 0.60 -5.48
C LEU A 80 -2.81 0.93 -4.08
N HIS A 81 -2.73 2.23 -3.78
CA HIS A 81 -2.69 2.67 -2.39
C HIS A 81 -4.04 2.41 -1.72
N PHE A 82 -3.98 2.03 -0.44
CA PHE A 82 -5.22 1.71 0.29
C PHE A 82 -6.21 2.89 0.32
N ASN A 83 -5.72 4.12 0.45
CA ASN A 83 -6.56 5.31 0.40
C ASN A 83 -7.27 5.49 -0.95
N GLU A 84 -6.59 5.21 -2.08
CA GLU A 84 -7.20 5.27 -3.42
C GLU A 84 -8.29 4.22 -3.58
N PHE A 85 -8.08 3.02 -3.02
CA PHE A 85 -9.08 1.97 -2.99
C PHE A 85 -10.34 2.41 -2.24
N MET A 86 -10.20 2.98 -1.03
CA MET A 86 -11.32 3.47 -0.25
C MET A 86 -12.06 4.63 -0.93
N LEU A 87 -11.34 5.57 -1.53
CA LEU A 87 -11.94 6.63 -2.33
C LEU A 87 -12.75 6.06 -3.51
N SER A 88 -12.19 5.08 -4.23
CA SER A 88 -12.88 4.41 -5.34
C SER A 88 -14.14 3.67 -4.88
N PHE A 89 -14.10 3.06 -3.69
CA PHE A 89 -15.26 2.42 -3.08
C PHE A 89 -16.35 3.45 -2.73
N HIS A 90 -15.99 4.55 -2.05
CA HIS A 90 -16.95 5.60 -1.70
C HIS A 90 -17.57 6.26 -2.92
N ASP A 91 -16.78 6.53 -3.97
CA ASP A 91 -17.29 7.06 -5.22
C ASP A 91 -18.30 6.09 -5.87
N PHE A 92 -18.00 4.77 -5.85
CA PHE A 92 -18.90 3.76 -6.36
C PHE A 92 -20.21 3.69 -5.56
N VAL A 93 -20.14 3.72 -4.23
CA VAL A 93 -21.30 3.71 -3.34
C VAL A 93 -22.18 4.95 -3.56
N HIS A 94 -21.56 6.12 -3.73
CA HIS A 94 -22.26 7.38 -4.00
C HIS A 94 -22.99 7.39 -5.35
N GLN A 95 -22.36 6.84 -6.38
CA GLN A 95 -22.94 6.76 -7.74
C GLN A 95 -23.98 5.65 -7.88
N SER A 96 -24.00 4.69 -6.95
CA SER A 96 -24.92 3.55 -7.02
C SER A 96 -26.34 3.96 -6.66
N LYS A 97 -27.29 3.63 -7.53
CA LYS A 97 -28.74 3.81 -7.31
C LYS A 97 -29.32 2.79 -6.32
N ASP A 98 -28.56 1.77 -5.92
CA ASP A 98 -29.00 0.78 -4.95
C ASP A 98 -29.22 1.42 -3.57
N LYS A 99 -30.30 1.07 -2.89
CA LYS A 99 -30.57 1.52 -1.51
C LYS A 99 -29.90 0.61 -0.47
N ASN A 100 -29.62 -0.64 -0.82
CA ASN A 100 -29.04 -1.63 0.09
C ASN A 100 -27.50 -1.59 0.03
N ASN A 101 -26.86 -1.31 1.17
CA ASN A 101 -25.41 -1.23 1.27
C ASN A 101 -24.71 -2.58 1.00
N GLU A 102 -25.30 -3.71 1.36
CA GLU A 102 -24.73 -5.03 1.08
C GLU A 102 -24.68 -5.30 -0.43
N ASN A 103 -25.74 -4.96 -1.15
CA ASN A 103 -25.77 -5.06 -2.61
C ASN A 103 -24.68 -4.19 -3.27
N LYS A 104 -24.44 -2.99 -2.72
CA LYS A 104 -23.36 -2.11 -3.22
C LYS A 104 -21.99 -2.74 -3.03
N ILE A 105 -21.71 -3.30 -1.84
CA ILE A 105 -20.46 -4.00 -1.55
C ILE A 105 -20.26 -5.17 -2.52
N ASN A 106 -21.27 -6.02 -2.68
CA ASN A 106 -21.22 -7.19 -3.55
C ASN A 106 -20.95 -6.79 -5.02
N LYS A 107 -21.64 -5.77 -5.52
CA LYS A 107 -21.42 -5.24 -6.87
C LYS A 107 -20.01 -4.67 -7.06
N PHE A 108 -19.53 -3.93 -6.07
CA PHE A 108 -18.17 -3.39 -6.11
C PHE A 108 -17.12 -4.50 -6.13
N VAL A 109 -17.25 -5.51 -5.28
CA VAL A 109 -16.31 -6.64 -5.23
C VAL A 109 -16.36 -7.47 -6.51
N LYS A 110 -17.53 -7.71 -7.10
CA LYS A 110 -17.66 -8.35 -8.42
C LYS A 110 -16.97 -7.53 -9.51
N LYS A 111 -17.08 -6.21 -9.48
CA LYS A 111 -16.36 -5.31 -10.39
C LYS A 111 -14.84 -5.40 -10.19
N LEU A 112 -14.35 -5.53 -8.95
CA LEU A 112 -12.93 -5.76 -8.68
C LEU A 112 -12.49 -7.12 -9.23
N LYS A 113 -13.25 -8.17 -8.99
CA LYS A 113 -12.96 -9.54 -9.46
C LYS A 113 -12.86 -9.64 -10.98
N SER A 114 -13.65 -8.88 -11.72
CA SER A 114 -13.55 -8.83 -13.19
C SER A 114 -12.23 -8.20 -13.67
N LYS A 115 -11.66 -7.30 -12.87
CA LYS A 115 -10.41 -6.58 -13.16
C LYS A 115 -9.16 -7.31 -12.68
N ALA A 116 -9.24 -8.00 -11.53
CA ALA A 116 -8.09 -8.61 -10.90
C ALA A 116 -8.44 -9.91 -10.16
N LYS A 117 -7.48 -10.84 -10.11
CA LYS A 117 -7.48 -12.02 -9.23
C LYS A 117 -6.57 -11.84 -8.02
N LEU A 118 -5.63 -10.89 -8.11
CA LEU A 118 -4.71 -10.48 -7.06
C LEU A 118 -4.78 -8.96 -6.90
N ILE A 119 -5.01 -8.49 -5.68
CA ILE A 119 -4.97 -7.07 -5.35
C ILE A 119 -3.79 -6.83 -4.42
N TYR A 120 -2.97 -5.83 -4.72
CA TYR A 120 -1.91 -5.36 -3.86
C TYR A 120 -2.30 -4.00 -3.27
N PHE A 121 -2.51 -3.98 -1.96
CA PHE A 121 -2.71 -2.76 -1.18
C PHE A 121 -1.37 -2.28 -0.62
N ASP A 122 -0.88 -1.17 -1.13
CA ASP A 122 0.31 -0.52 -0.58
C ASP A 122 -0.08 0.51 0.48
N GLU A 123 0.76 0.64 1.53
CA GLU A 123 0.54 1.59 2.63
C GLU A 123 -0.82 1.43 3.34
N PHE A 124 -1.15 0.19 3.71
CA PHE A 124 -2.41 -0.10 4.38
C PHE A 124 -2.46 0.54 5.77
N GLN A 125 -3.31 1.52 5.92
CA GLN A 125 -3.54 2.24 7.17
C GLN A 125 -5.00 2.69 7.26
N VAL A 126 -5.63 2.50 8.42
CA VAL A 126 -7.01 2.92 8.68
C VAL A 126 -6.99 4.07 9.67
N THR A 127 -7.45 5.24 9.24
CA THR A 127 -7.48 6.46 10.05
C THR A 127 -8.89 7.03 10.20
N ASN A 128 -9.80 6.66 9.30
CA ASN A 128 -11.15 7.21 9.24
C ASN A 128 -12.16 6.21 9.81
N ILE A 129 -13.08 6.70 10.65
CA ILE A 129 -14.14 5.87 11.26
C ILE A 129 -15.10 5.30 10.20
N VAL A 130 -15.42 6.05 9.15
CA VAL A 130 -16.33 5.59 8.08
C VAL A 130 -15.73 4.37 7.38
N ASP A 131 -14.43 4.41 7.09
CA ASP A 131 -13.72 3.27 6.51
C ASP A 131 -13.70 2.08 7.48
N ALA A 132 -13.37 2.34 8.75
CA ALA A 132 -13.29 1.30 9.79
C ALA A 132 -14.59 0.50 9.90
N MET A 133 -15.74 1.15 9.82
CA MET A 133 -17.07 0.50 9.93
C MET A 133 -17.41 -0.39 8.73
N ILE A 134 -16.89 -0.08 7.56
CA ILE A 134 -17.23 -0.79 6.31
C ILE A 134 -16.26 -1.94 6.03
N LEU A 135 -15.01 -1.83 6.46
CA LEU A 135 -13.94 -2.76 6.09
C LEU A 135 -14.24 -4.22 6.44
N GLY A 136 -14.92 -4.48 7.56
CA GLY A 136 -15.30 -5.83 7.94
C GLY A 136 -16.11 -6.54 6.85
N LYS A 137 -17.22 -5.94 6.43
CA LYS A 137 -18.09 -6.50 5.39
C LYS A 137 -17.42 -6.51 4.02
N LEU A 138 -16.67 -5.47 3.69
CA LEU A 138 -16.00 -5.36 2.39
C LEU A 138 -14.93 -6.46 2.21
N PHE A 139 -14.10 -6.71 3.22
CA PHE A 139 -13.06 -7.74 3.14
C PHE A 139 -13.62 -9.16 3.28
N GLU A 140 -14.70 -9.33 4.03
CA GLU A 140 -15.44 -10.60 4.04
C GLU A 140 -15.89 -10.99 2.63
N GLU A 141 -16.50 -10.07 1.90
CA GLU A 141 -16.93 -10.31 0.52
C GLU A 141 -15.76 -10.49 -0.46
N ILE A 142 -14.66 -9.73 -0.28
CA ILE A 142 -13.42 -9.90 -1.06
C ILE A 142 -12.90 -11.35 -0.94
N PHE A 143 -12.83 -11.87 0.29
CA PHE A 143 -12.36 -13.24 0.51
C PHE A 143 -13.37 -14.30 0.08
N LYS A 144 -14.67 -14.03 0.22
CA LYS A 144 -15.74 -14.93 -0.25
C LYS A 144 -15.68 -15.10 -1.78
N GLU A 145 -15.42 -14.03 -2.50
CA GLU A 145 -15.25 -14.04 -3.97
C GLU A 145 -13.90 -14.60 -4.44
N ASP A 146 -13.11 -15.21 -3.55
CA ASP A 146 -11.80 -15.81 -3.81
C ASP A 146 -10.75 -14.84 -4.39
N LEU A 147 -10.90 -13.54 -4.11
CA LEU A 147 -9.87 -12.56 -4.40
C LEU A 147 -8.67 -12.76 -3.46
N LYS A 148 -7.48 -12.73 -4.00
CA LYS A 148 -6.25 -12.78 -3.23
C LYS A 148 -5.75 -11.38 -2.98
N ILE A 149 -5.20 -11.15 -1.79
CA ILE A 149 -4.64 -9.87 -1.42
C ILE A 149 -3.19 -10.00 -0.93
N ILE A 150 -2.38 -9.03 -1.28
CA ILE A 150 -1.10 -8.77 -0.62
C ILE A 150 -1.11 -7.34 -0.10
N VAL A 151 -0.52 -7.13 1.06
CA VAL A 151 -0.62 -5.86 1.80
C VAL A 151 0.74 -5.48 2.34
N THR A 152 1.13 -4.20 2.19
CA THR A 152 2.18 -3.59 3.02
C THR A 152 1.58 -2.68 4.06
N SER A 153 2.11 -2.70 5.27
CA SER A 153 1.74 -1.78 6.36
C SER A 153 2.93 -1.48 7.26
N ASN A 154 2.85 -0.40 8.03
CA ASN A 154 3.76 -0.15 9.13
C ASN A 154 3.20 -0.68 10.47
N ILE A 155 1.98 -1.18 10.47
CA ILE A 155 1.21 -1.52 11.66
C ILE A 155 0.82 -3.00 11.59
N LYS A 156 0.97 -3.73 12.69
CA LYS A 156 0.49 -5.10 12.85
C LYS A 156 -1.04 -5.14 12.74
N ILE A 157 -1.61 -6.24 12.20
CA ILE A 157 -3.08 -6.35 12.02
C ILE A 157 -3.84 -6.04 13.31
N GLU A 158 -3.40 -6.58 14.45
CA GLU A 158 -4.08 -6.38 15.75
C GLU A 158 -4.08 -4.92 16.22
N ASN A 159 -3.09 -4.12 15.78
CA ASN A 159 -2.90 -2.72 16.16
C ASN A 159 -3.50 -1.74 15.15
N LEU A 160 -4.08 -2.22 14.06
CA LEU A 160 -4.79 -1.36 13.12
C LEU A 160 -5.92 -0.63 13.84
N TYR A 161 -6.01 0.69 13.60
CA TYR A 161 -7.03 1.56 14.19
C TYR A 161 -7.10 1.47 15.73
N LYS A 162 -5.93 1.33 16.41
CA LYS A 162 -5.84 1.05 17.86
C LYS A 162 -6.56 2.09 18.72
N ASP A 163 -6.37 3.36 18.43
CA ASP A 163 -6.92 4.48 19.20
C ASP A 163 -8.15 5.12 18.49
N GLY A 164 -8.73 4.40 17.54
CA GLY A 164 -9.84 4.90 16.75
C GLY A 164 -11.18 4.85 17.50
N LEU A 165 -12.05 5.79 17.16
CA LEU A 165 -13.42 5.84 17.68
C LEU A 165 -14.20 4.58 17.29
N GLN A 166 -15.00 4.05 18.22
CA GLN A 166 -15.84 2.84 18.01
C GLN A 166 -15.03 1.62 17.52
N ARG A 167 -13.83 1.45 18.03
CA ARG A 167 -12.93 0.36 17.64
C ARG A 167 -13.57 -1.04 17.73
N ASP A 168 -14.52 -1.24 18.61
CA ASP A 168 -15.23 -2.53 18.74
C ASP A 168 -15.92 -2.94 17.43
N GLN A 169 -16.42 -1.99 16.67
CA GLN A 169 -17.01 -2.25 15.35
C GLN A 169 -15.97 -2.57 14.28
N PHE A 170 -14.72 -2.24 14.51
CA PHE A 170 -13.58 -2.60 13.64
C PHE A 170 -13.00 -4.00 13.95
N LYS A 171 -13.20 -4.53 15.16
CA LYS A 171 -12.70 -5.85 15.56
C LYS A 171 -13.08 -7.01 14.60
N PRO A 172 -14.28 -7.05 13.99
CA PRO A 172 -14.60 -8.06 12.98
C PRO A 172 -13.63 -8.06 11.81
N PHE A 173 -13.23 -6.88 11.31
CA PHE A 173 -12.22 -6.77 10.25
C PHE A 173 -10.87 -7.36 10.69
N ILE A 174 -10.40 -7.04 11.90
CA ILE A 174 -9.15 -7.62 12.45
C ILE A 174 -9.22 -9.14 12.45
N LYS A 175 -10.33 -9.73 12.93
CA LYS A 175 -10.54 -11.19 12.98
C LYS A 175 -10.52 -11.81 11.58
N ILE A 176 -11.17 -11.17 10.61
CA ILE A 176 -11.19 -11.62 9.20
C ILE A 176 -9.76 -11.61 8.64
N MET A 177 -9.04 -10.51 8.83
CA MET A 177 -7.66 -10.39 8.33
C MET A 177 -6.73 -11.42 8.95
N GLN A 178 -6.77 -11.65 10.27
CA GLN A 178 -5.96 -12.66 10.95
C GLN A 178 -6.30 -14.09 10.49
N LYS A 179 -7.57 -14.38 10.27
CA LYS A 179 -8.03 -15.69 9.77
C LYS A 179 -7.60 -15.94 8.32
N GLN A 180 -7.74 -14.95 7.47
CA GLN A 180 -7.58 -15.08 6.02
C GLN A 180 -6.18 -14.69 5.51
N SER A 181 -5.35 -14.03 6.31
CA SER A 181 -4.04 -13.55 5.88
C SER A 181 -2.90 -14.22 6.63
N PHE A 182 -1.83 -14.51 5.91
CA PHE A 182 -0.54 -14.85 6.49
C PHE A 182 0.15 -13.54 6.90
N GLU A 183 0.36 -13.33 8.19
CA GLU A 183 1.00 -12.14 8.73
C GLU A 183 2.50 -12.37 8.85
N TYR A 184 3.31 -11.46 8.31
CA TYR A 184 4.77 -11.51 8.35
C TYR A 184 5.35 -10.17 8.78
N GLN A 185 6.22 -10.19 9.79
CA GLN A 185 6.97 -9.01 10.22
C GLN A 185 8.33 -8.97 9.54
N LEU A 186 8.64 -7.86 8.89
CA LEU A 186 9.96 -7.59 8.36
C LEU A 186 10.70 -6.63 9.27
N ASN A 187 11.62 -7.17 10.07
CA ASN A 187 12.53 -6.38 10.90
C ASN A 187 13.89 -6.32 10.20
N ILE A 188 14.48 -5.13 10.17
CA ILE A 188 15.85 -4.92 9.70
C ILE A 188 16.48 -3.91 10.63
N ASP A 189 17.66 -4.25 11.15
CA ASP A 189 18.38 -3.43 12.14
C ASP A 189 18.81 -2.06 11.57
N ASP A 190 18.90 -1.93 10.22
CA ASP A 190 19.32 -0.71 9.53
C ASP A 190 18.25 -0.17 8.57
N ASP A 191 17.88 1.11 8.72
CA ASP A 191 17.08 1.84 7.74
C ASP A 191 17.93 2.23 6.52
N TYR A 192 17.78 1.47 5.42
CA TYR A 192 18.50 1.71 4.17
C TYR A 192 18.33 3.12 3.57
N ARG A 193 17.32 3.87 3.98
CA ARG A 193 17.15 5.27 3.55
C ARG A 193 18.17 6.19 4.21
N LYS A 194 18.64 5.82 5.43
CA LYS A 194 19.63 6.59 6.17
C LYS A 194 21.06 6.33 5.68
N SER A 195 21.35 5.14 5.14
CA SER A 195 22.70 4.75 4.76
C SER A 195 23.18 5.27 3.40
N LYS A 196 22.28 5.68 2.49
CA LYS A 196 22.61 6.15 1.12
C LYS A 196 22.23 7.61 0.84
N GLY A 197 21.83 8.36 1.85
CA GLY A 197 21.56 9.78 1.69
C GLY A 197 22.87 10.59 1.69
N ASN A 198 23.27 11.14 0.55
CA ASN A 198 24.15 12.31 0.57
C ASN A 198 23.65 13.26 1.65
N LYS A 199 24.58 13.84 2.45
CA LYS A 199 24.29 14.78 3.57
C LYS A 199 23.57 16.08 3.14
N THR A 200 22.74 16.04 2.10
CA THR A 200 21.86 17.15 1.74
C THR A 200 20.75 17.20 2.76
N GLN A 201 20.73 18.26 3.53
CA GLN A 201 19.69 18.54 4.51
C GLN A 201 18.33 18.55 3.79
N ARG A 202 17.47 17.56 4.12
CA ARG A 202 16.13 17.41 3.51
C ARG A 202 15.01 17.97 4.38
N TYR A 203 15.36 18.38 5.57
CA TYR A 203 14.42 18.90 6.57
C TYR A 203 14.96 20.20 7.14
N TYR A 204 14.12 21.21 7.17
CA TYR A 204 14.43 22.56 7.66
C TYR A 204 13.48 22.92 8.78
N SER A 205 13.98 22.93 10.02
CA SER A 205 13.24 23.31 11.21
C SER A 205 14.16 24.07 12.17
N PRO A 206 13.67 25.09 12.87
CA PRO A 206 12.36 25.72 12.76
C PRO A 206 12.19 26.53 11.46
N LEU A 207 10.96 26.92 11.12
CA LEU A 207 10.69 27.83 10.00
C LEU A 207 11.09 29.27 10.39
N ASN A 208 12.37 29.57 10.26
CA ASN A 208 12.95 30.90 10.48
C ASN A 208 13.44 31.50 9.14
N GLN A 209 13.90 32.76 9.16
CA GLN A 209 14.37 33.47 7.97
C GLN A 209 15.55 32.72 7.29
N GLU A 210 16.47 32.19 8.07
CA GLU A 210 17.63 31.45 7.55
C GLU A 210 17.22 30.18 6.79
N ASN A 211 16.34 29.37 7.39
CA ASN A 211 15.84 28.15 6.75
C ASN A 211 14.94 28.44 5.54
N ASN A 212 14.15 29.52 5.60
CA ASN A 212 13.40 30.00 4.44
C ASN A 212 14.34 30.41 3.29
N PHE A 213 15.47 31.06 3.59
CA PHE A 213 16.46 31.37 2.56
C PHE A 213 17.08 30.12 1.93
N LYS A 214 17.43 29.12 2.74
CA LYS A 214 17.94 27.82 2.27
C LYS A 214 16.93 27.09 1.37
N ILE A 215 15.65 27.08 1.77
CA ILE A 215 14.56 26.49 0.98
C ILE A 215 14.40 27.25 -0.35
N ASN A 216 14.45 28.59 -0.32
CA ASN A 216 14.38 29.42 -1.53
C ASN A 216 15.53 29.12 -2.49
N LYS A 217 16.75 29.01 -1.96
CA LYS A 217 17.93 28.67 -2.76
C LYS A 217 17.77 27.30 -3.41
N LEU A 218 17.32 26.29 -2.64
CA LEU A 218 17.06 24.96 -3.16
C LEU A 218 16.00 24.98 -4.26
N PHE A 219 14.90 25.69 -4.04
CA PHE A 219 13.81 25.83 -5.00
C PHE A 219 14.28 26.44 -6.32
N ARG A 220 15.06 27.53 -6.27
CA ARG A 220 15.69 28.15 -7.45
C ARG A 220 16.58 27.19 -8.22
N VAL A 221 17.43 26.45 -7.51
CA VAL A 221 18.29 25.43 -8.14
C VAL A 221 17.45 24.37 -8.85
N MET A 222 16.39 23.89 -8.21
CA MET A 222 15.50 22.86 -8.79
C MET A 222 14.70 23.40 -10.00
N THR A 223 14.27 24.65 -9.97
CA THR A 223 13.54 25.29 -11.08
C THR A 223 14.46 25.93 -12.11
N LYS A 224 15.78 25.85 -11.93
CA LYS A 224 16.80 26.46 -12.80
C LYS A 224 16.56 27.96 -13.01
N ASP A 225 16.14 28.68 -11.97
CA ASP A 225 15.77 30.10 -11.97
C ASP A 225 14.75 30.52 -13.04
N LYS A 226 13.96 29.57 -13.56
CA LYS A 226 12.93 29.87 -14.57
C LYS A 226 11.70 30.53 -13.96
N ALA A 227 10.99 31.31 -14.79
CA ALA A 227 9.78 32.02 -14.39
C ALA A 227 8.71 31.06 -13.87
N LEU A 228 8.21 31.36 -12.67
CA LEU A 228 7.16 30.59 -12.01
C LEU A 228 5.79 30.97 -12.60
N LYS A 229 4.89 30.00 -12.63
CA LYS A 229 3.50 30.17 -13.09
C LYS A 229 2.53 29.74 -12.01
N GLU A 230 1.34 30.32 -12.03
CA GLU A 230 0.25 29.79 -11.24
C GLU A 230 -0.34 28.56 -11.93
N LYS A 231 -0.63 27.52 -11.15
CA LYS A 231 -1.35 26.33 -11.61
C LYS A 231 -2.59 26.10 -10.76
N ILE A 232 -3.74 26.01 -11.41
CA ILE A 232 -5.00 25.72 -10.75
C ILE A 232 -5.27 24.21 -10.87
N LEU A 233 -5.50 23.57 -9.73
CA LEU A 233 -5.92 22.17 -9.65
C LEU A 233 -7.38 22.13 -9.18
N ASN A 234 -8.23 21.43 -9.93
CA ASN A 234 -9.59 21.13 -9.51
C ASN A 234 -9.66 19.67 -9.06
N ILE A 235 -9.81 19.46 -7.76
CA ILE A 235 -9.87 18.12 -7.17
C ILE A 235 -11.22 17.96 -6.46
N LYS A 236 -12.06 17.07 -6.96
CA LYS A 236 -13.39 16.77 -6.40
C LYS A 236 -14.21 18.04 -6.09
N GLY A 237 -14.26 18.98 -7.05
CA GLY A 237 -15.01 20.24 -6.92
C GLY A 237 -14.32 21.34 -6.10
N ARG A 238 -13.15 21.09 -5.52
CA ARG A 238 -12.37 22.09 -4.79
C ARG A 238 -11.25 22.63 -5.66
N LYS A 239 -11.07 23.95 -5.61
CA LYS A 239 -10.03 24.68 -6.34
C LYS A 239 -8.79 24.86 -5.46
N PHE A 240 -7.62 24.42 -5.92
CA PHE A 240 -6.34 24.63 -5.28
C PHE A 240 -5.46 25.47 -6.22
N ILE A 241 -4.91 26.56 -5.71
CA ILE A 241 -4.06 27.46 -6.49
C ILE A 241 -2.62 27.27 -6.02
N LEU A 242 -1.77 26.77 -6.91
CA LEU A 242 -0.33 26.62 -6.70
C LEU A 242 0.36 27.86 -7.27
N LYS A 243 0.70 28.84 -6.42
CA LYS A 243 1.25 30.13 -6.86
C LYS A 243 2.68 30.04 -7.41
N ASN A 244 3.50 29.18 -6.82
CA ASN A 244 4.90 29.02 -7.20
C ASN A 244 5.11 27.63 -7.81
N PHE A 245 4.68 27.43 -9.05
CA PHE A 245 4.77 26.18 -9.77
C PHE A 245 5.67 26.28 -10.98
N TYR A 246 6.55 25.30 -11.19
CA TYR A 246 7.33 25.10 -12.40
C TYR A 246 7.60 23.61 -12.60
N ASP A 247 7.19 23.06 -13.75
CA ASP A 247 7.52 21.71 -14.24
C ASP A 247 7.46 20.59 -13.15
N GLY A 248 6.32 20.49 -12.48
CA GLY A 248 6.10 19.49 -11.42
C GLY A 248 6.65 19.86 -10.05
N ILE A 249 7.35 20.99 -9.92
CA ILE A 249 7.90 21.49 -8.66
C ILE A 249 7.02 22.64 -8.16
N VAL A 250 6.62 22.58 -6.90
CA VAL A 250 5.82 23.60 -6.25
C VAL A 250 6.43 23.99 -4.91
N ARG A 251 6.35 25.26 -4.59
CA ARG A 251 6.59 25.78 -3.25
C ARG A 251 5.27 26.25 -2.65
N LEU A 252 4.88 25.64 -1.56
CA LEU A 252 3.72 26.01 -0.76
C LEU A 252 4.09 27.07 0.28
#